data_9c301337e56ddabbb3b9f9f634e17cf9
#
_entry.id   9c301337e56ddabbb3b9f9f634e17cf9
#
_cell.length_a   1.000
_cell.length_b   1.000
_cell.length_c   1.000
_cell.angle_alpha   90.00
_cell.angle_beta   90.00
_cell.angle_gamma   90.00
#
_symmetry.space_group_name_H-M   'P 1'
#
loop_
_entity.id
_entity.type
_entity.pdbx_description
1 polymer ?
#
loop_
_entity_poly.entity_id
_entity_poly.type
_entity_poly.pdbx_seq_one_letter_code
_entity_poly.pdbx_strand_id
1 'polypeptide(L)'
;MRSLQRTPGTRIRGTGTTDTAPAAGLVTVALAFAGLITSMAQTAVVPLIPQLPHLLDASPSGVAWAVTAALLTGAVANPIIGRLGDMFGKRRVLLWTLMALFTGSLLCALGDSLPVVITGRAIQGCSLAVIPLGISILREVLPGARVGTAIALMSSMVGVGSSLALPGAALLIRGVTWHLLFWVFSALSLVALAGVRAVVPPSSRPASAPKMDISGAVGLAVGLVALLLAVSEGGAWGWTSPPVYGLLVAAAAVLAWWGRWEWRQPHPLVDLRVSSRRQVLVTNVTAVLVGYATYALAYSMSQLLQLPKGTHYGLGLSTLASGLYLAPPGLVMLLSSQPSARLSARFGARTTLATGCAVVTLGWLLGLQLTHTVW
;
A
#
# COMPACT_ATOMS: atom_id res chain seq x y z
N MET A 1 -64.91 20.82 -28.98
CA MET A 1 -63.93 20.72 -30.10
C MET A 1 -62.72 21.55 -29.71
N ARG A 2 -61.66 20.98 -29.16
CA ARG A 2 -60.33 21.59 -29.02
C ARG A 2 -59.30 20.56 -29.42
N SER A 3 -58.67 20.86 -30.54
CA SER A 3 -57.63 20.07 -31.22
C SER A 3 -56.36 19.99 -30.38
N LEU A 4 -55.91 18.79 -30.02
CA LEU A 4 -54.62 18.51 -29.42
C LEU A 4 -53.53 18.56 -30.50
N GLN A 5 -52.70 19.58 -30.49
CA GLN A 5 -51.47 19.65 -31.26
C GLN A 5 -50.43 18.68 -30.68
N ARG A 6 -50.08 17.68 -31.46
CA ARG A 6 -48.93 16.77 -31.22
C ARG A 6 -47.64 17.52 -31.54
N THR A 7 -46.79 17.74 -30.56
CA THR A 7 -45.40 18.17 -30.72
C THR A 7 -44.55 16.99 -31.29
N PRO A 8 -43.69 17.24 -32.29
CA PRO A 8 -42.82 16.18 -32.83
C PRO A 8 -41.73 15.82 -31.82
N GLY A 9 -41.60 14.53 -31.51
CA GLY A 9 -40.60 13.99 -30.63
C GLY A 9 -39.18 14.22 -31.17
N THR A 10 -38.38 14.92 -30.41
CA THR A 10 -36.94 15.07 -30.60
C THR A 10 -36.28 13.70 -30.39
N ARG A 11 -35.90 13.04 -31.47
CA ARG A 11 -35.02 11.85 -31.43
C ARG A 11 -33.69 12.29 -30.80
N ILE A 12 -33.47 11.94 -29.57
CA ILE A 12 -32.13 11.96 -28.96
C ILE A 12 -31.30 10.92 -29.72
N ARG A 13 -30.40 11.40 -30.59
CA ARG A 13 -29.37 10.57 -31.21
C ARG A 13 -28.54 9.97 -30.07
N GLY A 14 -28.68 8.67 -29.89
CA GLY A 14 -27.75 7.89 -29.06
C GLY A 14 -26.35 8.02 -29.64
N THR A 15 -25.52 8.81 -29.02
CA THR A 15 -24.09 8.84 -29.29
C THR A 15 -23.51 7.50 -28.91
N GLY A 16 -22.93 6.83 -29.90
CA GLY A 16 -22.45 5.47 -29.82
C GLY A 16 -21.49 5.19 -28.68
N THR A 17 -21.83 4.18 -27.89
CA THR A 17 -21.04 3.59 -26.80
C THR A 17 -20.31 2.34 -27.28
N THR A 18 -19.43 2.42 -28.28
CA THR A 18 -18.74 1.23 -28.79
C THR A 18 -17.20 1.25 -28.70
N ASP A 19 -16.57 2.37 -28.26
CA ASP A 19 -15.09 2.46 -28.27
C ASP A 19 -14.41 2.50 -26.86
N THR A 20 -15.14 2.30 -25.76
CA THR A 20 -14.58 2.49 -24.41
C THR A 20 -14.01 1.22 -23.75
N ALA A 21 -14.31 0.03 -24.27
CA ALA A 21 -13.94 -1.23 -23.65
C ALA A 21 -12.42 -1.54 -23.67
N PRO A 22 -11.69 -1.35 -24.80
CA PRO A 22 -10.24 -1.58 -24.83
C PRO A 22 -9.47 -0.54 -24.00
N ALA A 23 -9.90 0.72 -24.00
CA ALA A 23 -9.28 1.77 -23.19
C ALA A 23 -9.42 1.50 -21.68
N ALA A 24 -10.58 1.01 -21.22
CA ALA A 24 -10.82 0.67 -19.82
C ALA A 24 -9.93 -0.50 -19.32
N GLY A 25 -9.68 -1.49 -20.17
CA GLY A 25 -8.76 -2.58 -19.89
C GLY A 25 -7.33 -2.11 -19.72
N LEU A 26 -6.85 -1.24 -20.61
CA LEU A 26 -5.51 -0.66 -20.55
C LEU A 26 -5.31 0.21 -19.30
N VAL A 27 -6.32 0.99 -18.90
CA VAL A 27 -6.28 1.76 -17.64
C VAL A 27 -6.10 0.82 -16.44
N THR A 28 -6.88 -0.27 -16.39
CA THR A 28 -6.79 -1.26 -15.31
C THR A 28 -5.39 -1.88 -15.24
N VAL A 29 -4.83 -2.28 -16.39
CA VAL A 29 -3.49 -2.88 -16.47
C VAL A 29 -2.41 -1.89 -16.04
N ALA A 30 -2.46 -0.64 -16.51
CA ALA A 30 -1.48 0.39 -16.14
C ALA A 30 -1.49 0.69 -14.63
N LEU A 31 -2.69 0.78 -14.02
CA LEU A 31 -2.84 1.00 -12.58
C LEU A 31 -2.42 -0.22 -11.77
N ALA A 32 -2.77 -1.44 -12.22
CA ALA A 32 -2.36 -2.68 -11.59
C ALA A 32 -0.82 -2.84 -11.62
N PHE A 33 -0.19 -2.51 -12.75
CA PHE A 33 1.27 -2.50 -12.87
C PHE A 33 1.92 -1.48 -11.93
N ALA A 34 1.38 -0.25 -11.84
CA ALA A 34 1.86 0.75 -10.91
C ALA A 34 1.77 0.27 -9.44
N GLY A 35 0.64 -0.38 -9.07
CA GLY A 35 0.46 -0.99 -7.75
C GLY A 35 1.44 -2.13 -7.48
N LEU A 36 1.68 -2.98 -8.48
CA LEU A 36 2.66 -4.08 -8.42
C LEU A 36 4.06 -3.56 -8.11
N ILE A 37 4.56 -2.59 -8.91
CA ILE A 37 5.90 -2.02 -8.74
C ILE A 37 6.03 -1.33 -7.38
N THR A 38 5.02 -0.57 -6.96
CA THR A 38 5.00 0.06 -5.64
C THR A 38 5.12 -0.96 -4.52
N SER A 39 4.34 -2.05 -4.57
CA SER A 39 4.39 -3.12 -3.57
C SER A 39 5.73 -3.86 -3.57
N MET A 40 6.26 -4.16 -4.75
CA MET A 40 7.59 -4.77 -4.89
C MET A 40 8.67 -3.89 -4.26
N ALA A 41 8.69 -2.59 -4.57
CA ALA A 41 9.70 -1.66 -4.07
C ALA A 41 9.70 -1.54 -2.54
N GLN A 42 8.53 -1.68 -1.89
CA GLN A 42 8.42 -1.65 -0.44
C GLN A 42 9.02 -2.91 0.22
N THR A 43 8.82 -4.07 -0.38
CA THR A 43 9.21 -5.36 0.20
C THR A 43 10.63 -5.79 -0.19
N ALA A 44 11.11 -5.39 -1.36
CA ALA A 44 12.37 -5.85 -1.92
C ALA A 44 13.64 -5.46 -1.13
N VAL A 45 13.53 -4.49 -0.22
CA VAL A 45 14.63 -4.09 0.66
C VAL A 45 14.83 -5.07 1.83
N VAL A 46 13.80 -5.83 2.19
CA VAL A 46 13.85 -6.74 3.35
C VAL A 46 15.02 -7.73 3.31
N PRO A 47 15.34 -8.39 2.17
CA PRO A 47 16.51 -9.27 2.07
C PRO A 47 17.86 -8.58 2.21
N LEU A 48 17.91 -7.26 1.99
CA LEU A 48 19.15 -6.47 2.14
C LEU A 48 19.45 -6.09 3.59
N ILE A 49 18.44 -6.02 4.46
CA ILE A 49 18.58 -5.54 5.84
C ILE A 49 19.76 -6.18 6.59
N PRO A 50 19.97 -7.52 6.53
CA PRO A 50 21.08 -8.13 7.24
C PRO A 50 22.48 -7.74 6.71
N GLN A 51 22.56 -7.31 5.45
CA GLN A 51 23.83 -6.97 4.77
C GLN A 51 24.13 -5.46 4.83
N LEU A 52 23.11 -4.62 4.93
CA LEU A 52 23.25 -3.17 4.90
C LEU A 52 24.17 -2.60 6.01
N PRO A 53 24.21 -3.14 7.26
CA PRO A 53 25.17 -2.66 8.26
C PRO A 53 26.63 -2.72 7.81
N HIS A 54 26.99 -3.80 7.13
CA HIS A 54 28.36 -3.96 6.59
C HIS A 54 28.59 -3.14 5.30
N LEU A 55 27.55 -2.96 4.49
CA LEU A 55 27.64 -2.23 3.22
C LEU A 55 27.68 -0.72 3.40
N LEU A 56 27.05 -0.20 4.46
CA LEU A 56 26.93 1.23 4.73
C LEU A 56 27.74 1.70 5.96
N ASP A 57 28.54 0.80 6.56
CA ASP A 57 29.28 1.03 7.80
C ASP A 57 28.36 1.67 8.88
N ALA A 58 27.22 1.03 9.13
CA ALA A 58 26.15 1.56 9.94
C ALA A 58 25.67 0.57 11.01
N SER A 59 25.08 1.09 12.09
CA SER A 59 24.50 0.24 13.13
C SER A 59 23.25 -0.51 12.62
N PRO A 60 22.97 -1.73 13.11
CA PRO A 60 21.76 -2.46 12.76
C PRO A 60 20.46 -1.67 13.06
N SER A 61 20.43 -0.90 14.14
CA SER A 61 19.31 -0.01 14.48
C SER A 61 19.15 1.13 13.47
N GLY A 62 20.26 1.71 12.99
CA GLY A 62 20.25 2.72 11.95
C GLY A 62 19.69 2.19 10.63
N VAL A 63 20.07 0.96 10.24
CA VAL A 63 19.59 0.31 9.02
C VAL A 63 18.08 -0.01 9.08
N ALA A 64 17.53 -0.32 10.26
CA ALA A 64 16.09 -0.52 10.41
C ALA A 64 15.28 0.70 9.95
N TRP A 65 15.85 1.90 10.07
CA TRP A 65 15.26 3.12 9.55
C TRP A 65 15.04 3.14 8.04
N ALA A 66 15.81 2.38 7.27
CA ALA A 66 15.57 2.27 5.82
C ALA A 66 14.19 1.65 5.50
N VAL A 67 13.65 0.82 6.37
CA VAL A 67 12.27 0.28 6.24
C VAL A 67 11.27 1.19 6.94
N THR A 68 11.56 1.57 8.17
CA THR A 68 10.66 2.38 9.02
C THR A 68 10.33 3.73 8.36
N ALA A 69 11.31 4.42 7.78
CA ALA A 69 11.11 5.70 7.12
C ALA A 69 10.10 5.64 5.98
N ALA A 70 10.14 4.58 5.16
CA ALA A 70 9.18 4.41 4.07
C ALA A 70 7.75 4.18 4.58
N LEU A 71 7.60 3.33 5.61
CA LEU A 71 6.29 3.04 6.20
C LEU A 71 5.72 4.25 6.94
N LEU A 72 6.57 4.96 7.69
CA LEU A 72 6.21 6.17 8.42
C LEU A 72 5.73 7.26 7.45
N THR A 73 6.52 7.54 6.41
CA THR A 73 6.13 8.52 5.39
C THR A 73 4.86 8.09 4.68
N GLY A 74 4.71 6.82 4.34
CA GLY A 74 3.50 6.30 3.71
C GLY A 74 2.26 6.46 4.57
N ALA A 75 2.35 6.19 5.87
CA ALA A 75 1.24 6.36 6.81
C ALA A 75 0.77 7.82 6.89
N VAL A 76 1.73 8.76 6.96
CA VAL A 76 1.46 10.20 7.01
C VAL A 76 0.99 10.74 5.66
N ALA A 77 1.63 10.32 4.58
CA ALA A 77 1.37 10.84 3.23
C ALA A 77 0.02 10.36 2.66
N ASN A 78 -0.43 9.16 3.00
CA ASN A 78 -1.65 8.57 2.42
C ASN A 78 -2.89 9.47 2.51
N PRO A 79 -3.32 9.97 3.70
CA PRO A 79 -4.48 10.85 3.79
C PRO A 79 -4.25 12.20 3.12
N ILE A 80 -3.03 12.75 3.18
CA ILE A 80 -2.65 14.01 2.53
C ILE A 80 -2.74 13.88 1.01
N ILE A 81 -2.16 12.82 0.46
CA ILE A 81 -2.15 12.54 -0.98
C ILE A 81 -3.58 12.25 -1.48
N GLY A 82 -4.39 11.55 -0.69
CA GLY A 82 -5.81 11.36 -1.00
C GLY A 82 -6.51 12.71 -1.17
N ARG A 83 -6.34 13.62 -0.24
CA ARG A 83 -6.91 14.98 -0.30
C ARG A 83 -6.37 15.81 -1.47
N LEU A 84 -5.07 15.73 -1.73
CA LEU A 84 -4.46 16.37 -2.91
C LEU A 84 -5.06 15.81 -4.21
N GLY A 85 -5.36 14.49 -4.26
CA GLY A 85 -6.04 13.86 -5.38
C GLY A 85 -7.42 14.46 -5.65
N ASP A 86 -8.19 14.73 -4.61
CA ASP A 86 -9.49 15.38 -4.72
C ASP A 86 -9.39 16.85 -5.16
N MET A 87 -8.32 17.56 -4.76
CA MET A 87 -8.10 18.97 -5.10
C MET A 87 -7.51 19.17 -6.50
N PHE A 88 -6.47 18.44 -6.84
CA PHE A 88 -5.67 18.66 -8.05
C PHE A 88 -5.97 17.66 -9.17
N GLY A 89 -6.82 16.68 -8.90
CA GLY A 89 -7.17 15.59 -9.79
C GLY A 89 -6.30 14.35 -9.56
N LYS A 90 -6.95 13.20 -9.42
CA LYS A 90 -6.35 11.92 -8.99
C LYS A 90 -5.23 11.45 -9.90
N ARG A 91 -5.39 11.56 -11.24
CA ARG A 91 -4.32 11.22 -12.20
C ARG A 91 -3.05 12.02 -11.96
N ARG A 92 -3.17 13.34 -11.78
CA ARG A 92 -2.02 14.22 -11.59
C ARG A 92 -1.25 13.88 -10.32
N VAL A 93 -1.98 13.65 -9.24
CA VAL A 93 -1.39 13.28 -7.96
C VAL A 93 -0.79 11.87 -8.00
N LEU A 94 -1.42 10.93 -8.71
CA LEU A 94 -0.85 9.60 -8.97
C LEU A 94 0.50 9.70 -9.72
N LEU A 95 0.62 10.59 -10.70
CA LEU A 95 1.91 10.82 -11.37
C LEU A 95 2.97 11.40 -10.42
N TRP A 96 2.58 12.26 -9.47
CA TRP A 96 3.50 12.75 -8.43
C TRP A 96 3.97 11.63 -7.50
N THR A 97 3.09 10.72 -7.11
CA THR A 97 3.48 9.58 -6.26
C THR A 97 4.39 8.60 -6.99
N LEU A 98 4.19 8.38 -8.28
CA LEU A 98 5.09 7.57 -9.10
C LEU A 98 6.43 8.28 -9.34
N MET A 99 6.43 9.61 -9.48
CA MET A 99 7.66 10.39 -9.53
C MET A 99 8.42 10.32 -8.19
N ALA A 100 7.73 10.33 -7.06
CA ALA A 100 8.35 10.11 -5.75
C ALA A 100 8.96 8.71 -5.65
N LEU A 101 8.29 7.67 -6.17
CA LEU A 101 8.88 6.33 -6.25
C LEU A 101 10.16 6.30 -7.10
N PHE A 102 10.12 6.97 -8.27
CA PHE A 102 11.28 7.09 -9.15
C PHE A 102 12.44 7.81 -8.48
N THR A 103 12.20 9.02 -7.97
CA THR A 103 13.26 9.85 -7.37
C THR A 103 13.82 9.23 -6.10
N GLY A 104 12.98 8.64 -5.25
CA GLY A 104 13.42 7.89 -4.07
C GLY A 104 14.24 6.66 -4.43
N SER A 105 13.84 5.91 -5.46
CA SER A 105 14.63 4.77 -5.98
C SER A 105 15.97 5.24 -6.56
N LEU A 106 15.96 6.32 -7.32
CA LEU A 106 17.17 6.89 -7.90
C LEU A 106 18.17 7.36 -6.82
N LEU A 107 17.66 8.00 -5.76
CA LEU A 107 18.51 8.39 -4.62
C LEU A 107 19.14 7.18 -3.93
N CYS A 108 18.38 6.11 -3.71
CA CYS A 108 18.93 4.88 -3.15
C CYS A 108 19.89 4.18 -4.11
N ALA A 109 19.70 4.32 -5.42
CA ALA A 109 20.57 3.73 -6.44
C ALA A 109 21.92 4.46 -6.59
N LEU A 110 21.96 5.74 -6.24
CA LEU A 110 23.15 6.59 -6.33
C LEU A 110 23.86 6.79 -4.99
N GLY A 111 23.22 6.41 -3.87
CA GLY A 111 23.69 6.74 -2.54
C GLY A 111 24.47 5.63 -1.88
N ASP A 112 25.65 5.96 -1.35
CA ASP A 112 26.55 5.08 -0.62
C ASP A 112 26.51 5.30 0.89
N SER A 113 25.57 6.12 1.39
CA SER A 113 25.47 6.43 2.82
C SER A 113 24.07 6.18 3.37
N LEU A 114 24.01 5.76 4.64
CA LEU A 114 22.75 5.47 5.31
C LEU A 114 21.75 6.65 5.28
N PRO A 115 22.13 7.92 5.52
CA PRO A 115 21.18 9.04 5.44
C PRO A 115 20.54 9.21 4.05
N VAL A 116 21.30 8.99 2.98
CA VAL A 116 20.78 9.06 1.61
C VAL A 116 19.80 7.95 1.34
N VAL A 117 20.12 6.72 1.77
CA VAL A 117 19.20 5.58 1.66
C VAL A 117 17.91 5.83 2.45
N ILE A 118 17.99 6.29 3.70
CA ILE A 118 16.80 6.62 4.52
C ILE A 118 15.97 7.71 3.84
N THR A 119 16.60 8.76 3.31
CA THR A 119 15.90 9.84 2.61
C THR A 119 15.21 9.32 1.36
N GLY A 120 15.89 8.53 0.54
CA GLY A 120 15.31 7.90 -0.65
C GLY A 120 14.13 7.01 -0.29
N ARG A 121 14.24 6.21 0.77
CA ARG A 121 13.17 5.36 1.30
C ARG A 121 11.98 6.19 1.82
N ALA A 122 12.22 7.27 2.54
CA ALA A 122 11.17 8.19 2.97
C ALA A 122 10.40 8.76 1.77
N ILE A 123 11.08 9.20 0.72
CA ILE A 123 10.44 9.69 -0.51
C ILE A 123 9.64 8.57 -1.18
N GLN A 124 10.19 7.35 -1.28
CA GLN A 124 9.48 6.18 -1.82
C GLN A 124 8.19 5.89 -1.03
N GLY A 125 8.14 6.17 0.28
CA GLY A 125 6.96 5.98 1.12
C GLY A 125 5.71 6.67 0.59
N CYS A 126 5.84 7.84 -0.06
CA CYS A 126 4.73 8.54 -0.70
C CYS A 126 4.03 7.69 -1.78
N SER A 127 4.71 6.72 -2.37
CA SER A 127 4.13 5.84 -3.38
C SER A 127 3.09 4.86 -2.85
N LEU A 128 3.02 4.63 -1.54
CA LEU A 128 1.98 3.78 -0.94
C LEU A 128 0.56 4.28 -1.25
N ALA A 129 0.40 5.56 -1.56
CA ALA A 129 -0.86 6.15 -2.02
C ALA A 129 -1.26 5.75 -3.46
N VAL A 130 -0.38 5.10 -4.24
CA VAL A 130 -0.69 4.63 -5.61
C VAL A 130 -1.90 3.71 -5.62
N ILE A 131 -2.02 2.82 -4.63
CA ILE A 131 -3.09 1.83 -4.56
C ILE A 131 -4.45 2.48 -4.30
N PRO A 132 -4.68 3.26 -3.22
CA PRO A 132 -5.96 3.92 -3.00
C PRO A 132 -6.33 4.93 -4.09
N LEU A 133 -5.36 5.67 -4.64
CA LEU A 133 -5.61 6.55 -5.79
C LEU A 133 -6.01 5.76 -7.04
N GLY A 134 -5.34 4.66 -7.34
CA GLY A 134 -5.67 3.77 -8.44
C GLY A 134 -7.07 3.20 -8.31
N ILE A 135 -7.46 2.71 -7.13
CA ILE A 135 -8.82 2.25 -6.85
C ILE A 135 -9.84 3.37 -7.05
N SER A 136 -9.53 4.58 -6.63
CA SER A 136 -10.40 5.75 -6.78
C SER A 136 -10.57 6.12 -8.27
N ILE A 137 -9.51 6.06 -9.07
CA ILE A 137 -9.55 6.29 -10.53
C ILE A 137 -10.37 5.19 -11.21
N LEU A 138 -10.18 3.93 -10.85
CA LEU A 138 -10.95 2.81 -11.42
C LEU A 138 -12.46 2.97 -11.19
N ARG A 139 -12.87 3.48 -10.02
CA ARG A 139 -14.29 3.77 -9.73
C ARG A 139 -14.86 4.90 -10.59
N GLU A 140 -14.04 5.83 -11.05
CA GLU A 140 -14.48 6.94 -11.91
C GLU A 140 -14.54 6.54 -13.39
N VAL A 141 -13.62 5.67 -13.82
CA VAL A 141 -13.44 5.35 -15.24
C VAL A 141 -14.24 4.13 -15.67
N LEU A 142 -14.46 3.16 -14.77
CA LEU A 142 -15.09 1.89 -15.12
C LEU A 142 -16.61 1.87 -14.89
N PRO A 143 -17.37 1.18 -15.76
CA PRO A 143 -18.78 0.88 -15.49
C PRO A 143 -18.92 0.03 -14.22
N GLY A 144 -20.00 0.24 -13.45
CA GLY A 144 -20.23 -0.39 -12.15
C GLY A 144 -20.02 -1.91 -12.10
N ALA A 145 -20.44 -2.63 -13.15
CA ALA A 145 -20.26 -4.09 -13.24
C ALA A 145 -18.79 -4.56 -13.27
N ARG A 146 -17.85 -3.72 -13.72
CA ARG A 146 -16.42 -4.04 -13.85
C ARG A 146 -15.57 -3.51 -12.69
N VAL A 147 -16.09 -2.57 -11.91
CA VAL A 147 -15.35 -1.92 -10.82
C VAL A 147 -14.89 -2.92 -9.77
N GLY A 148 -15.76 -3.84 -9.34
CA GLY A 148 -15.41 -4.84 -8.32
C GLY A 148 -14.23 -5.73 -8.72
N THR A 149 -14.24 -6.20 -9.97
CA THR A 149 -13.16 -7.03 -10.52
C THR A 149 -11.84 -6.26 -10.64
N ALA A 150 -11.89 -5.02 -11.10
CA ALA A 150 -10.71 -4.17 -11.23
C ALA A 150 -10.10 -3.80 -9.87
N ILE A 151 -10.93 -3.53 -8.87
CA ILE A 151 -10.46 -3.30 -7.49
C ILE A 151 -9.83 -4.55 -6.91
N ALA A 152 -10.45 -5.73 -7.11
CA ALA A 152 -9.89 -6.99 -6.65
C ALA A 152 -8.53 -7.28 -7.30
N LEU A 153 -8.39 -7.02 -8.61
CA LEU A 153 -7.10 -7.13 -9.31
C LEU A 153 -6.06 -6.14 -8.73
N MET A 154 -6.43 -4.88 -8.57
CA MET A 154 -5.53 -3.86 -8.01
C MET A 154 -5.06 -4.23 -6.60
N SER A 155 -5.98 -4.72 -5.76
CA SER A 155 -5.66 -5.16 -4.40
C SER A 155 -4.77 -6.41 -4.39
N SER A 156 -4.97 -7.35 -5.33
CA SER A 156 -4.12 -8.54 -5.42
C SER A 156 -2.68 -8.22 -5.84
N MET A 157 -2.46 -7.10 -6.55
CA MET A 157 -1.10 -6.67 -6.92
C MET A 157 -0.23 -6.35 -5.71
N VAL A 158 -0.82 -6.01 -4.57
CA VAL A 158 -0.08 -5.84 -3.30
C VAL A 158 0.58 -7.17 -2.90
N GLY A 159 -0.21 -8.24 -2.86
CA GLY A 159 0.30 -9.56 -2.48
C GLY A 159 1.25 -10.16 -3.51
N VAL A 160 0.91 -10.04 -4.80
CA VAL A 160 1.78 -10.48 -5.90
C VAL A 160 3.11 -9.75 -5.87
N GLY A 161 3.08 -8.41 -5.72
CA GLY A 161 4.27 -7.60 -5.66
C GLY A 161 5.16 -7.95 -4.47
N SER A 162 4.57 -8.06 -3.27
CA SER A 162 5.31 -8.45 -2.07
C SER A 162 5.92 -9.86 -2.19
N SER A 163 5.20 -10.82 -2.77
CA SER A 163 5.69 -12.19 -2.94
C SER A 163 6.78 -12.31 -3.99
N LEU A 164 6.70 -11.55 -5.08
CA LEU A 164 7.75 -11.52 -6.11
C LEU A 164 8.98 -10.71 -5.70
N ALA A 165 8.81 -9.78 -4.77
CA ALA A 165 9.88 -8.89 -4.34
C ALA A 165 11.06 -9.64 -3.70
N LEU A 166 10.77 -10.63 -2.83
CA LEU A 166 11.79 -11.37 -2.10
C LEU A 166 12.70 -12.20 -3.03
N PRO A 167 12.16 -13.12 -3.86
CA PRO A 167 12.99 -13.87 -4.79
C PRO A 167 13.62 -12.98 -5.86
N GLY A 168 12.90 -11.96 -6.34
CA GLY A 168 13.43 -11.01 -7.31
C GLY A 168 14.62 -10.22 -6.77
N ALA A 169 14.51 -9.69 -5.55
CA ALA A 169 15.64 -9.02 -4.90
C ALA A 169 16.83 -9.95 -4.67
N ALA A 170 16.58 -11.16 -4.18
CA ALA A 170 17.62 -12.15 -3.94
C ALA A 170 18.37 -12.56 -5.24
N LEU A 171 17.68 -12.59 -6.37
CA LEU A 171 18.29 -12.85 -7.68
C LEU A 171 19.14 -11.66 -8.17
N LEU A 172 18.63 -10.44 -8.01
CA LEU A 172 19.31 -9.22 -8.47
C LEU A 172 20.60 -8.93 -7.67
N ILE A 173 20.62 -9.32 -6.38
CA ILE A 173 21.77 -9.07 -5.50
C ILE A 173 22.90 -10.11 -5.72
N ARG A 174 22.61 -11.27 -6.34
CA ARG A 174 23.60 -12.29 -6.59
C ARG A 174 24.63 -11.82 -7.63
N GLY A 175 25.85 -11.53 -7.19
CA GLY A 175 26.99 -11.20 -8.07
C GLY A 175 27.02 -9.77 -8.61
N VAL A 176 26.13 -8.90 -8.16
CA VAL A 176 26.06 -7.47 -8.55
C VAL A 176 25.92 -6.60 -7.30
N THR A 177 26.15 -5.31 -7.43
CA THR A 177 25.98 -4.36 -6.34
C THR A 177 24.51 -4.27 -5.91
N TRP A 178 24.26 -4.08 -4.61
CA TRP A 178 22.91 -3.89 -4.06
C TRP A 178 22.16 -2.71 -4.69
N HIS A 179 22.86 -1.72 -5.23
CA HIS A 179 22.32 -0.59 -5.98
C HIS A 179 21.50 -1.02 -7.20
N LEU A 180 21.82 -2.17 -7.83
CA LEU A 180 21.08 -2.66 -9.00
C LEU A 180 19.59 -2.82 -8.69
N LEU A 181 19.24 -3.24 -7.47
CA LEU A 181 17.85 -3.34 -7.05
C LEU A 181 17.12 -2.02 -7.22
N PHE A 182 17.72 -0.93 -6.78
CA PHE A 182 17.11 0.41 -6.85
C PHE A 182 17.14 0.99 -8.27
N TRP A 183 18.15 0.67 -9.08
CA TRP A 183 18.15 1.00 -10.50
C TRP A 183 16.99 0.34 -11.24
N VAL A 184 16.71 -0.92 -10.96
CA VAL A 184 15.57 -1.65 -11.55
C VAL A 184 14.26 -1.00 -11.14
N PHE A 185 14.06 -0.65 -9.86
CA PHE A 185 12.85 0.05 -9.42
C PHE A 185 12.73 1.46 -9.98
N SER A 186 13.84 2.16 -10.16
CA SER A 186 13.85 3.45 -10.84
C SER A 186 13.36 3.31 -12.30
N ALA A 187 13.89 2.36 -13.04
CA ALA A 187 13.46 2.10 -14.41
C ALA A 187 12.00 1.67 -14.50
N LEU A 188 11.56 0.72 -13.65
CA LEU A 188 10.18 0.24 -13.64
C LEU A 188 9.18 1.33 -13.25
N SER A 189 9.54 2.22 -12.32
CA SER A 189 8.69 3.35 -11.95
C SER A 189 8.54 4.38 -13.08
N LEU A 190 9.57 4.59 -13.91
CA LEU A 190 9.44 5.39 -15.14
C LEU A 190 8.50 4.74 -16.15
N VAL A 191 8.59 3.43 -16.34
CA VAL A 191 7.67 2.69 -17.21
C VAL A 191 6.24 2.82 -16.69
N ALA A 192 6.01 2.65 -15.38
CA ALA A 192 4.71 2.82 -14.76
C ALA A 192 4.17 4.26 -14.94
N LEU A 193 5.03 5.27 -14.73
CA LEU A 193 4.71 6.68 -14.90
C LEU A 193 4.33 6.99 -16.36
N ALA A 194 5.10 6.49 -17.32
CA ALA A 194 4.82 6.66 -18.75
C ALA A 194 3.50 5.97 -19.13
N GLY A 195 3.27 4.74 -18.67
CA GLY A 195 2.02 4.00 -18.89
C GLY A 195 0.80 4.72 -18.32
N VAL A 196 0.86 5.18 -17.07
CA VAL A 196 -0.23 5.94 -16.44
C VAL A 196 -0.47 7.26 -17.19
N ARG A 197 0.61 7.96 -17.60
CA ARG A 197 0.49 9.20 -18.36
C ARG A 197 -0.16 8.98 -19.75
N ALA A 198 0.13 7.88 -20.39
CA ALA A 198 -0.38 7.59 -21.74
C ALA A 198 -1.84 7.13 -21.74
N VAL A 199 -2.22 6.32 -20.74
CA VAL A 199 -3.46 5.53 -20.79
C VAL A 199 -4.55 6.08 -19.86
N VAL A 200 -4.19 6.61 -18.68
CA VAL A 200 -5.17 7.08 -17.71
C VAL A 200 -5.72 8.45 -18.15
N PRO A 201 -7.03 8.62 -18.32
CA PRO A 201 -7.62 9.90 -18.71
C PRO A 201 -7.44 10.97 -17.61
N PRO A 202 -7.41 12.25 -17.97
CA PRO A 202 -7.40 13.33 -16.99
C PRO A 202 -8.63 13.23 -16.07
N SER A 203 -8.40 13.30 -14.76
CA SER A 203 -9.51 13.33 -13.79
C SER A 203 -10.23 14.68 -13.86
N SER A 204 -11.55 14.65 -13.77
CA SER A 204 -12.35 15.86 -13.63
C SER A 204 -11.99 16.59 -12.33
N ARG A 205 -11.76 17.89 -12.43
CA ARG A 205 -11.58 18.74 -11.24
C ARG A 205 -12.96 19.16 -10.75
N PRO A 206 -13.24 19.10 -9.43
CA PRO A 206 -14.44 19.72 -8.91
C PRO A 206 -14.41 21.23 -9.19
N ALA A 207 -15.54 21.81 -9.58
CA ALA A 207 -15.66 23.25 -9.86
C ALA A 207 -15.30 24.11 -8.63
N SER A 208 -15.49 23.58 -7.42
CA SER A 208 -15.03 24.14 -6.15
C SER A 208 -14.07 23.16 -5.49
N ALA A 209 -12.76 23.36 -5.69
CA ALA A 209 -11.77 22.55 -4.99
C ALA A 209 -11.84 22.86 -3.48
N PRO A 210 -12.06 21.85 -2.62
CA PRO A 210 -12.08 22.06 -1.18
C PRO A 210 -10.68 22.50 -0.72
N LYS A 211 -10.62 23.49 0.18
CA LYS A 211 -9.36 23.96 0.74
C LYS A 211 -8.66 22.85 1.55
N MET A 212 -7.34 22.82 1.49
CA MET A 212 -6.56 21.88 2.30
C MET A 212 -6.50 22.37 3.75
N ASP A 213 -6.83 21.50 4.68
CA ASP A 213 -6.59 21.75 6.10
C ASP A 213 -5.13 21.42 6.44
N ILE A 214 -4.26 22.47 6.34
CA ILE A 214 -2.84 22.33 6.64
C ILE A 214 -2.63 22.01 8.12
N SER A 215 -3.42 22.62 9.02
CA SER A 215 -3.31 22.38 10.46
C SER A 215 -3.69 20.94 10.80
N GLY A 216 -4.75 20.41 10.19
CA GLY A 216 -5.14 19.01 10.33
C GLY A 216 -4.08 18.06 9.76
N ALA A 217 -3.50 18.38 8.60
CA ALA A 217 -2.43 17.57 8.00
C ALA A 217 -1.17 17.54 8.87
N VAL A 218 -0.73 18.68 9.40
CA VAL A 218 0.43 18.76 10.30
C VAL A 218 0.16 18.05 11.62
N GLY A 219 -1.01 18.25 12.23
CA GLY A 219 -1.38 17.58 13.48
C GLY A 219 -1.41 16.06 13.33
N LEU A 220 -2.02 15.55 12.25
CA LEU A 220 -2.01 14.12 11.94
C LEU A 220 -0.57 13.60 11.73
N ALA A 221 0.23 14.33 10.95
CA ALA A 221 1.61 13.97 10.67
C ALA A 221 2.44 13.86 11.95
N VAL A 222 2.43 14.89 12.79
CA VAL A 222 3.18 14.91 14.05
C VAL A 222 2.71 13.80 14.99
N GLY A 223 1.40 13.62 15.14
CA GLY A 223 0.83 12.58 15.98
C GLY A 223 1.19 11.17 15.53
N LEU A 224 1.10 10.89 14.21
CA LEU A 224 1.48 9.59 13.65
C LEU A 224 2.99 9.36 13.73
N VAL A 225 3.82 10.37 13.45
CA VAL A 225 5.27 10.27 13.58
C VAL A 225 5.66 9.94 15.03
N ALA A 226 5.12 10.65 16.00
CA ALA A 226 5.40 10.38 17.40
C ALA A 226 4.96 8.97 17.83
N LEU A 227 3.76 8.53 17.40
CA LEU A 227 3.26 7.20 17.71
C LEU A 227 4.12 6.09 17.08
N LEU A 228 4.37 6.21 15.77
CA LEU A 228 5.12 5.18 15.04
C LEU A 228 6.59 5.13 15.44
N LEU A 229 7.17 6.28 15.78
CA LEU A 229 8.52 6.36 16.33
C LEU A 229 8.61 5.66 17.69
N ALA A 230 7.65 5.92 18.61
CA ALA A 230 7.58 5.25 19.89
C ALA A 230 7.46 3.72 19.74
N VAL A 231 6.62 3.26 18.81
CA VAL A 231 6.42 1.82 18.57
C VAL A 231 7.65 1.19 17.89
N SER A 232 8.27 1.88 16.95
CA SER A 232 9.46 1.39 16.23
C SER A 232 10.66 1.25 17.15
N GLU A 233 10.91 2.27 17.98
CA GLU A 233 12.07 2.33 18.85
C GLU A 233 11.83 1.74 20.24
N GLY A 234 10.61 1.39 20.57
CA GLY A 234 10.23 0.85 21.89
C GLY A 234 11.02 -0.39 22.29
N GLY A 235 11.36 -1.26 21.32
CA GLY A 235 12.20 -2.42 21.57
C GLY A 235 13.66 -2.08 21.83
N ALA A 236 14.23 -1.10 21.14
CA ALA A 236 15.63 -0.69 21.24
C ALA A 236 15.88 0.24 22.45
N TRP A 237 14.99 1.20 22.67
CA TRP A 237 15.12 2.16 23.78
C TRP A 237 14.55 1.66 25.09
N GLY A 238 13.78 0.56 25.04
CA GLY A 238 13.02 0.01 26.16
C GLY A 238 11.64 0.62 26.29
N TRP A 239 10.62 -0.23 26.38
CA TRP A 239 9.21 0.19 26.47
C TRP A 239 8.89 1.07 27.69
N THR A 240 9.70 0.99 28.73
CA THR A 240 9.54 1.77 29.97
C THR A 240 10.45 3.00 30.02
N SER A 241 11.18 3.29 28.96
CA SER A 241 12.09 4.44 28.95
C SER A 241 11.35 5.78 28.85
N PRO A 242 11.88 6.85 29.46
CA PRO A 242 11.28 8.18 29.41
C PRO A 242 11.05 8.72 27.99
N PRO A 243 11.95 8.51 26.99
CA PRO A 243 11.70 8.93 25.63
C PRO A 243 10.48 8.25 24.99
N VAL A 244 10.30 6.93 25.19
CA VAL A 244 9.17 6.18 24.64
C VAL A 244 7.87 6.63 25.27
N TYR A 245 7.84 6.79 26.60
CA TYR A 245 6.67 7.36 27.29
C TYR A 245 6.36 8.78 26.85
N GLY A 246 7.37 9.63 26.72
CA GLY A 246 7.20 10.99 26.23
C GLY A 246 6.59 11.05 24.84
N LEU A 247 7.06 10.20 23.92
CA LEU A 247 6.51 10.08 22.57
C LEU A 247 5.08 9.55 22.55
N LEU A 248 4.75 8.53 23.38
CA LEU A 248 3.40 8.00 23.48
C LEU A 248 2.42 9.03 24.04
N VAL A 249 2.81 9.77 25.09
CA VAL A 249 1.98 10.84 25.66
C VAL A 249 1.81 11.99 24.65
N ALA A 250 2.90 12.39 23.98
CA ALA A 250 2.85 13.41 22.94
C ALA A 250 1.94 12.98 21.77
N ALA A 251 2.09 11.74 21.32
CA ALA A 251 1.23 11.17 20.26
C ALA A 251 -0.24 11.18 20.68
N ALA A 252 -0.55 10.71 21.90
CA ALA A 252 -1.92 10.71 22.42
C ALA A 252 -2.49 12.13 22.53
N ALA A 253 -1.74 13.08 23.05
CA ALA A 253 -2.16 14.47 23.19
C ALA A 253 -2.39 15.13 21.82
N VAL A 254 -1.44 14.98 20.90
CA VAL A 254 -1.53 15.57 19.55
C VAL A 254 -2.66 14.94 18.74
N LEU A 255 -2.81 13.61 18.77
CA LEU A 255 -3.90 12.92 18.05
C LEU A 255 -5.27 13.22 18.67
N ALA A 256 -5.39 13.38 19.99
CA ALA A 256 -6.63 13.81 20.64
C ALA A 256 -6.99 15.25 20.25
N TRP A 257 -6.02 16.17 20.29
CA TRP A 257 -6.20 17.54 19.81
C TRP A 257 -6.58 17.55 18.31
N TRP A 258 -5.87 16.81 17.47
CA TRP A 258 -6.15 16.68 16.05
C TRP A 258 -7.56 16.11 15.81
N GLY A 259 -7.95 15.06 16.50
CA GLY A 259 -9.29 14.49 16.37
C GLY A 259 -10.40 15.49 16.72
N ARG A 260 -10.19 16.28 17.78
CA ARG A 260 -11.13 17.34 18.14
C ARG A 260 -11.14 18.48 17.12
N TRP A 261 -9.99 18.84 16.57
CA TRP A 261 -9.86 19.82 15.50
C TRP A 261 -10.61 19.36 14.24
N GLU A 262 -10.29 18.16 13.76
CA GLU A 262 -10.87 17.53 12.56
C GLU A 262 -12.38 17.40 12.65
N TRP A 263 -12.91 17.07 13.85
CA TRP A 263 -14.35 16.98 14.10
C TRP A 263 -15.09 18.31 13.90
N ARG A 264 -14.40 19.42 14.07
CA ARG A 264 -14.97 20.77 13.96
C ARG A 264 -14.82 21.39 12.58
N GLN A 265 -13.94 20.84 11.74
CA GLN A 265 -13.66 21.40 10.42
C GLN A 265 -14.84 21.17 9.44
N PRO A 266 -15.21 22.20 8.63
CA PRO A 266 -16.20 22.05 7.55
C PRO A 266 -15.67 21.20 6.40
N HIS A 267 -14.33 21.21 6.16
CA HIS A 267 -13.65 20.45 5.11
C HIS A 267 -12.51 19.64 5.71
N PRO A 268 -12.81 18.57 6.49
CA PRO A 268 -11.80 17.81 7.18
C PRO A 268 -10.87 17.07 6.21
N LEU A 269 -9.62 16.81 6.62
CA LEU A 269 -8.68 15.95 5.90
C LEU A 269 -9.17 14.49 5.94
N VAL A 270 -9.60 14.06 7.13
CA VAL A 270 -10.20 12.75 7.36
C VAL A 270 -11.56 12.95 8.02
N ASP A 271 -12.63 12.59 7.34
CA ASP A 271 -13.99 12.72 7.91
C ASP A 271 -14.21 11.71 9.04
N LEU A 272 -13.92 12.17 10.27
CA LEU A 272 -14.10 11.37 11.49
C LEU A 272 -15.55 11.04 11.76
N ARG A 273 -16.51 11.86 11.28
CA ARG A 273 -17.95 11.58 11.43
C ARG A 273 -18.36 10.38 10.59
N VAL A 274 -17.79 10.25 9.39
CA VAL A 274 -17.98 9.07 8.53
C VAL A 274 -17.23 7.89 9.12
N SER A 275 -15.98 8.09 9.54
CA SER A 275 -15.11 7.03 10.10
C SER A 275 -15.66 6.43 11.41
N SER A 276 -16.38 7.23 12.21
CA SER A 276 -17.01 6.76 13.46
C SER A 276 -18.33 5.97 13.25
N ARG A 277 -18.88 5.96 12.03
CA ARG A 277 -20.05 5.12 11.75
C ARG A 277 -19.68 3.66 12.00
N ARG A 278 -20.53 2.93 12.72
CA ARG A 278 -20.28 1.54 13.15
C ARG A 278 -19.75 0.65 12.03
N GLN A 279 -20.33 0.74 10.84
CA GLN A 279 -19.90 -0.08 9.69
C GLN A 279 -18.49 0.26 9.23
N VAL A 280 -18.15 1.55 9.15
CA VAL A 280 -16.81 2.02 8.74
C VAL A 280 -15.79 1.70 9.83
N LEU A 281 -16.13 1.95 11.09
CA LEU A 281 -15.25 1.66 12.22
C LEU A 281 -14.91 0.15 12.30
N VAL A 282 -15.91 -0.73 12.21
CA VAL A 282 -15.68 -2.18 12.23
C VAL A 282 -14.83 -2.61 11.04
N THR A 283 -15.06 -2.04 9.84
CA THR A 283 -14.24 -2.34 8.65
C THR A 283 -12.79 -1.89 8.85
N ASN A 284 -12.57 -0.69 9.40
CA ASN A 284 -11.23 -0.18 9.66
C ASN A 284 -10.50 -1.02 10.72
N VAL A 285 -11.16 -1.37 11.82
CA VAL A 285 -10.57 -2.25 12.86
C VAL A 285 -10.24 -3.62 12.26
N THR A 286 -11.13 -4.20 11.46
CA THR A 286 -10.85 -5.47 10.78
C THR A 286 -9.67 -5.36 9.83
N ALA A 287 -9.55 -4.25 9.07
CA ALA A 287 -8.42 -4.02 8.18
C ALA A 287 -7.09 -3.93 8.95
N VAL A 288 -7.08 -3.28 10.11
CA VAL A 288 -5.89 -3.21 10.99
C VAL A 288 -5.51 -4.61 11.49
N LEU A 289 -6.48 -5.40 11.99
CA LEU A 289 -6.21 -6.75 12.49
C LEU A 289 -5.72 -7.70 11.38
N VAL A 290 -6.35 -7.68 10.21
CA VAL A 290 -5.93 -8.48 9.06
C VAL A 290 -4.55 -8.04 8.57
N GLY A 291 -4.31 -6.73 8.49
CA GLY A 291 -2.99 -6.19 8.13
C GLY A 291 -1.91 -6.65 9.09
N TYR A 292 -2.14 -6.51 10.39
CA TYR A 292 -1.21 -6.97 11.43
C TYR A 292 -0.92 -8.47 11.31
N ALA A 293 -1.97 -9.31 11.21
CA ALA A 293 -1.82 -10.76 11.08
C ALA A 293 -1.02 -11.15 9.82
N THR A 294 -1.27 -10.47 8.69
CA THR A 294 -0.57 -10.73 7.43
C THR A 294 0.92 -10.36 7.51
N TYR A 295 1.22 -9.18 8.06
CA TYR A 295 2.61 -8.74 8.22
C TYR A 295 3.36 -9.55 9.27
N ALA A 296 2.72 -9.88 10.40
CA ALA A 296 3.31 -10.72 11.44
C ALA A 296 3.67 -12.09 10.89
N LEU A 297 2.78 -12.72 10.10
CA LEU A 297 3.05 -13.99 9.44
C LEU A 297 4.22 -13.90 8.46
N ALA A 298 4.18 -12.94 7.54
CA ALA A 298 5.21 -12.79 6.53
C ALA A 298 6.60 -12.57 7.16
N TYR A 299 6.67 -11.74 8.20
CA TYR A 299 7.90 -11.45 8.92
C TYR A 299 8.41 -12.67 9.71
N SER A 300 7.55 -13.31 10.49
CA SER A 300 7.90 -14.49 11.30
C SER A 300 8.33 -15.68 10.44
N MET A 301 7.63 -15.94 9.33
CA MET A 301 8.00 -16.99 8.40
C MET A 301 9.32 -16.71 7.71
N SER A 302 9.56 -15.44 7.29
CA SER A 302 10.84 -15.07 6.69
C SER A 302 12.01 -15.29 7.64
N GLN A 303 11.84 -14.99 8.93
CA GLN A 303 12.86 -15.24 9.94
C GLN A 303 13.06 -16.74 10.21
N LEU A 304 11.97 -17.48 10.43
CA LEU A 304 12.00 -18.91 10.72
C LEU A 304 12.72 -19.71 9.60
N LEU A 305 12.44 -19.37 8.35
CA LEU A 305 13.06 -20.03 7.20
C LEU A 305 14.57 -19.78 7.12
N GLN A 306 15.06 -18.64 7.59
CA GLN A 306 16.46 -18.24 7.48
C GLN A 306 17.29 -18.52 8.75
N LEU A 307 16.66 -18.71 9.91
CA LEU A 307 17.35 -19.04 11.16
C LEU A 307 18.19 -20.31 11.00
N PRO A 308 19.41 -20.35 11.56
CA PRO A 308 20.28 -21.53 11.51
C PRO A 308 19.63 -22.76 12.12
N LYS A 309 19.88 -23.95 11.56
CA LYS A 309 19.35 -25.23 12.04
C LYS A 309 19.73 -25.54 13.51
N GLY A 310 20.84 -24.98 14.01
CA GLY A 310 21.27 -25.13 15.38
C GLY A 310 20.34 -24.50 16.44
N THR A 311 19.36 -23.72 16.05
CA THR A 311 18.35 -23.13 16.94
C THR A 311 17.17 -24.05 17.25
N HIS A 312 17.14 -25.26 16.75
CA HIS A 312 16.05 -26.27 16.80
C HIS A 312 14.76 -25.84 16.07
N TYR A 313 14.60 -24.59 15.67
CA TYR A 313 13.42 -24.07 14.97
C TYR A 313 13.73 -23.60 13.54
N GLY A 314 14.97 -23.21 13.28
CA GLY A 314 15.40 -22.66 11.99
C GLY A 314 15.58 -23.72 10.92
N LEU A 315 15.21 -23.40 9.67
CA LEU A 315 15.42 -24.26 8.51
C LEU A 315 16.77 -24.02 7.79
N GLY A 316 17.47 -22.94 8.12
CA GLY A 316 18.77 -22.59 7.54
C GLY A 316 18.73 -22.36 6.03
N LEU A 317 17.59 -21.90 5.48
CA LEU A 317 17.44 -21.69 4.06
C LEU A 317 18.16 -20.43 3.62
N SER A 318 18.68 -20.43 2.39
CA SER A 318 19.22 -19.23 1.76
C SER A 318 18.10 -18.20 1.53
N THR A 319 18.47 -16.93 1.42
CA THR A 319 17.54 -15.83 1.15
C THR A 319 16.68 -16.08 -0.09
N LEU A 320 17.28 -16.67 -1.15
CA LEU A 320 16.53 -17.01 -2.35
C LEU A 320 15.53 -18.13 -2.12
N ALA A 321 15.93 -19.21 -1.44
CA ALA A 321 15.03 -20.31 -1.10
C ALA A 321 13.86 -19.80 -0.23
N SER A 322 14.14 -19.00 0.80
CA SER A 322 13.11 -18.37 1.64
C SER A 322 12.15 -17.51 0.82
N GLY A 323 12.68 -16.71 -0.13
CA GLY A 323 11.87 -15.92 -1.04
C GLY A 323 10.96 -16.78 -1.93
N LEU A 324 11.45 -17.90 -2.45
CA LEU A 324 10.67 -18.83 -3.26
C LEU A 324 9.56 -19.51 -2.44
N TYR A 325 9.84 -19.90 -1.19
CA TYR A 325 8.82 -20.44 -0.27
C TYR A 325 7.74 -19.42 0.09
N LEU A 326 8.07 -18.12 0.09
CA LEU A 326 7.13 -17.03 0.36
C LEU A 326 6.44 -16.48 -0.90
N ALA A 327 6.75 -17.00 -2.10
CA ALA A 327 6.10 -16.57 -3.34
C ALA A 327 4.66 -17.14 -3.54
N PRO A 328 4.32 -18.40 -3.16
CA PRO A 328 3.00 -18.98 -3.38
C PRO A 328 1.82 -18.13 -2.86
N PRO A 329 1.87 -17.50 -1.66
CA PRO A 329 0.80 -16.63 -1.19
C PRO A 329 0.39 -15.53 -2.19
N GLY A 330 1.33 -14.93 -2.92
CA GLY A 330 1.01 -13.93 -3.94
C GLY A 330 0.25 -14.50 -5.14
N LEU A 331 0.62 -15.71 -5.57
CA LEU A 331 -0.12 -16.42 -6.62
C LEU A 331 -1.55 -16.76 -6.16
N VAL A 332 -1.70 -17.25 -4.94
CA VAL A 332 -3.02 -17.52 -4.34
C VAL A 332 -3.83 -16.23 -4.27
N MET A 333 -3.23 -15.13 -3.87
CA MET A 333 -3.91 -13.83 -3.82
C MET A 333 -4.37 -13.35 -5.19
N LEU A 334 -3.58 -13.56 -6.24
CA LEU A 334 -3.96 -13.28 -7.62
C LEU A 334 -5.12 -14.19 -8.09
N LEU A 335 -4.97 -15.49 -7.91
CA LEU A 335 -5.97 -16.48 -8.34
C LEU A 335 -7.30 -16.32 -7.57
N SER A 336 -7.25 -15.96 -6.30
CA SER A 336 -8.45 -15.74 -5.48
C SER A 336 -9.15 -14.39 -5.75
N SER A 337 -8.54 -13.47 -6.50
CA SER A 337 -9.11 -12.14 -6.77
C SER A 337 -10.46 -12.19 -7.47
N GLN A 338 -10.59 -13.02 -8.50
CA GLN A 338 -11.83 -13.21 -9.27
C GLN A 338 -12.93 -13.96 -8.49
N PRO A 339 -12.64 -15.12 -7.86
CA PRO A 339 -13.59 -15.79 -6.95
C PRO A 339 -14.10 -14.87 -5.84
N SER A 340 -13.20 -14.11 -5.19
CA SER A 340 -13.56 -13.17 -4.13
C SER A 340 -14.49 -12.06 -4.63
N ALA A 341 -14.23 -11.51 -5.81
CA ALA A 341 -15.09 -10.50 -6.42
C ALA A 341 -16.49 -11.06 -6.72
N ARG A 342 -16.59 -12.30 -7.26
CA ARG A 342 -17.87 -12.98 -7.53
C ARG A 342 -18.62 -13.31 -6.24
N LEU A 343 -17.92 -13.80 -5.22
CA LEU A 343 -18.49 -14.09 -3.91
C LEU A 343 -19.06 -12.82 -3.28
N SER A 344 -18.31 -11.72 -3.35
CA SER A 344 -18.72 -10.42 -2.82
C SER A 344 -19.93 -9.85 -3.58
N ALA A 345 -19.99 -10.05 -4.89
CA ALA A 345 -21.15 -9.61 -5.70
C ALA A 345 -22.41 -10.44 -5.39
N ARG A 346 -22.27 -11.75 -5.08
CA ARG A 346 -23.40 -12.66 -4.86
C ARG A 346 -23.89 -12.67 -3.41
N PHE A 347 -22.98 -12.66 -2.44
CA PHE A 347 -23.30 -12.86 -1.01
C PHE A 347 -22.96 -11.64 -0.15
N GLY A 348 -22.44 -10.58 -0.75
CA GLY A 348 -22.04 -9.35 -0.07
C GLY A 348 -20.62 -9.39 0.53
N ALA A 349 -20.07 -8.21 0.76
CA ALA A 349 -18.70 -8.03 1.24
C ALA A 349 -18.46 -8.64 2.64
N ARG A 350 -19.48 -8.62 3.52
CA ARG A 350 -19.40 -9.19 4.87
C ARG A 350 -19.14 -10.69 4.85
N THR A 351 -19.86 -11.42 4.00
CA THR A 351 -19.71 -12.89 3.87
C THR A 351 -18.34 -13.23 3.30
N THR A 352 -17.90 -12.50 2.27
CA THR A 352 -16.56 -12.70 1.68
C THR A 352 -15.46 -12.48 2.71
N LEU A 353 -15.56 -11.41 3.52
CA LEU A 353 -14.59 -11.13 4.58
C LEU A 353 -14.57 -12.23 5.64
N ALA A 354 -15.75 -12.65 6.13
CA ALA A 354 -15.88 -13.72 7.11
C ALA A 354 -15.29 -15.06 6.60
N THR A 355 -15.56 -15.41 5.33
CA THR A 355 -14.99 -16.60 4.68
C THR A 355 -13.47 -16.49 4.60
N GLY A 356 -12.94 -15.33 4.21
CA GLY A 356 -11.49 -15.08 4.17
C GLY A 356 -10.83 -15.24 5.55
N CYS A 357 -11.41 -14.64 6.58
CA CYS A 357 -10.92 -14.80 7.96
C CYS A 357 -10.96 -16.26 8.43
N ALA A 358 -12.03 -17.00 8.12
CA ALA A 358 -12.14 -18.41 8.47
C ALA A 358 -11.05 -19.26 7.79
N VAL A 359 -10.79 -19.03 6.49
CA VAL A 359 -9.73 -19.73 5.76
C VAL A 359 -8.35 -19.43 6.36
N VAL A 360 -8.07 -18.18 6.69
CA VAL A 360 -6.80 -17.77 7.33
C VAL A 360 -6.66 -18.44 8.69
N THR A 361 -7.71 -18.45 9.52
CA THR A 361 -7.71 -19.10 10.84
C THR A 361 -7.46 -20.61 10.73
N LEU A 362 -8.15 -21.28 9.81
CA LEU A 362 -7.93 -22.71 9.54
C LEU A 362 -6.50 -22.99 9.07
N GLY A 363 -5.96 -22.15 8.19
CA GLY A 363 -4.57 -22.24 7.74
C GLY A 363 -3.57 -22.13 8.89
N TRP A 364 -3.81 -21.21 9.84
CA TRP A 364 -2.99 -21.10 11.05
C TRP A 364 -3.09 -22.32 11.96
N LEU A 365 -4.31 -22.84 12.21
CA LEU A 365 -4.51 -24.02 13.05
C LEU A 365 -3.84 -25.26 12.45
N LEU A 366 -3.94 -25.43 11.14
CA LEU A 366 -3.23 -26.52 10.43
C LEU A 366 -1.71 -26.30 10.49
N GLY A 367 -1.23 -25.07 10.34
CA GLY A 367 0.19 -24.73 10.46
C GLY A 367 0.77 -25.09 11.83
N LEU A 368 0.04 -24.84 12.91
CA LEU A 368 0.46 -25.23 14.28
C LEU A 368 0.65 -26.74 14.44
N GLN A 369 -0.15 -27.56 13.77
CA GLN A 369 0.00 -29.02 13.81
C GLN A 369 1.13 -29.53 12.93
N LEU A 370 1.38 -28.87 11.79
CA LEU A 370 2.39 -29.29 10.82
C LEU A 370 3.81 -28.85 11.21
N THR A 371 3.99 -27.88 12.10
CA THR A 371 5.32 -27.44 12.58
C THR A 371 6.03 -28.48 13.44
N HIS A 372 5.34 -29.51 13.94
CA HIS A 372 5.97 -30.67 14.61
C HIS A 372 6.58 -31.68 13.64
N THR A 373 6.24 -31.61 12.38
CA THR A 373 6.77 -32.44 11.29
C THR A 373 7.17 -31.54 10.15
N VAL A 374 8.39 -31.02 10.23
CA VAL A 374 9.00 -30.39 9.06
C VAL A 374 9.36 -31.50 8.09
N TRP A 375 8.35 -31.78 7.24
CA TRP A 375 8.54 -32.54 6.18
C TRP A 375 8.62 -32.02 5.17
#